data_e0bd08a5f54a025b273b26ee724b30e2
#
_entry.id   e0bd08a5f54a025b273b26ee724b30e2
#
_cell.length_a   1.000
_cell.length_b   1.000
_cell.length_c   1.000
_cell.angle_alpha   90.00
_cell.angle_beta   90.00
_cell.angle_gamma   90.00
#
_symmetry.space_group_name_H-M   'P 1'
#
loop_
_entity.id
_entity.type
_entity.pdbx_description
1 polymer ?
#
loop_
_entity_poly.entity_id
_entity_poly.type
_entity_poly.pdbx_seq_one_letter_code
_entity_poly.pdbx_strand_id
1 'polypeptide(L)'
;MHLTLDPEERWLYVANLQTGSVSVIPVLEDGSLGKLHDLEFISGNGGPGYISHPHQTMKDRSGRWLVVPSQGRLQGVGKLTVFAIDEEQGSLKETFIQKGRTGAEPRHCVFHPGNKYCYCVNEKDSTVAAYDFDEKTGKLALKQLLTSLPEDYAGDGWASAIDIHPEGHTLYVSNRKHDSITVYHLDEATGNMTYIQNIKTGGEQPRFITLNPEGTRLLAANELSDTITAFEILKDGTLKDTGRKIATESPVCIAWKTC
;
A
#
# COMPACT_ATOMS: atom_id res chain seq x y z
N MET A 1 -6.94 4.53 7.62
CA MET A 1 -7.05 3.21 8.27
C MET A 1 -7.12 2.13 7.22
N HIS A 2 -6.54 0.98 7.49
CA HIS A 2 -6.47 -0.15 6.59
C HIS A 2 -6.67 -1.44 7.38
N LEU A 3 -7.29 -2.42 6.77
CA LEU A 3 -7.61 -3.72 7.33
C LEU A 3 -6.96 -4.81 6.48
N THR A 4 -6.48 -5.87 7.11
CA THR A 4 -6.00 -7.07 6.42
C THR A 4 -6.42 -8.31 7.20
N LEU A 5 -7.04 -9.26 6.51
CA LEU A 5 -7.34 -10.59 7.08
C LEU A 5 -6.12 -11.52 6.93
N ASP A 6 -5.97 -12.48 7.83
CA ASP A 6 -5.09 -13.61 7.59
C ASP A 6 -5.70 -14.54 6.51
N PRO A 7 -4.92 -15.45 5.88
CA PRO A 7 -5.44 -16.30 4.80
C PRO A 7 -6.59 -17.23 5.21
N GLU A 8 -6.63 -17.60 6.48
CA GLU A 8 -7.66 -18.48 7.03
C GLU A 8 -8.84 -17.70 7.65
N GLU A 9 -8.81 -16.34 7.50
CA GLU A 9 -9.84 -15.42 8.01
C GLU A 9 -10.11 -15.54 9.52
N ARG A 10 -9.09 -15.94 10.30
CA ARG A 10 -9.18 -16.04 11.77
C ARG A 10 -8.84 -14.74 12.48
N TRP A 11 -8.00 -13.92 11.87
CA TRP A 11 -7.46 -12.69 12.45
C TRP A 11 -7.60 -11.50 11.52
N LEU A 12 -8.08 -10.39 12.07
CA LEU A 12 -8.13 -9.09 11.42
C LEU A 12 -7.06 -8.18 12.00
N TYR A 13 -6.12 -7.72 11.16
CA TYR A 13 -5.11 -6.73 11.50
C TYR A 13 -5.58 -5.34 11.10
N VAL A 14 -5.53 -4.38 12.02
CA VAL A 14 -6.06 -3.02 11.83
C VAL A 14 -4.98 -1.98 12.11
N ALA A 15 -4.63 -1.16 11.11
CA ALA A 15 -3.78 0.00 11.31
C ALA A 15 -4.60 1.17 11.89
N ASN A 16 -4.27 1.60 13.10
CA ASN A 16 -4.95 2.69 13.81
C ASN A 16 -4.12 3.98 13.69
N LEU A 17 -4.43 4.80 12.69
CA LEU A 17 -3.66 5.99 12.31
C LEU A 17 -3.45 6.96 13.48
N GLN A 18 -4.52 7.27 14.22
CA GLN A 18 -4.52 8.33 15.24
C GLN A 18 -3.93 7.88 16.57
N THR A 19 -3.96 6.59 16.87
CA THR A 19 -3.39 6.06 18.11
C THR A 19 -1.96 5.55 17.94
N GLY A 20 -1.49 5.42 16.69
CA GLY A 20 -0.14 4.92 16.42
C GLY A 20 0.01 3.42 16.74
N SER A 21 -1.03 2.62 16.51
CA SER A 21 -1.04 1.21 16.90
C SER A 21 -1.56 0.28 15.81
N VAL A 22 -1.29 -1.00 15.97
CA VAL A 22 -1.90 -2.10 15.21
C VAL A 22 -2.71 -2.95 16.17
N SER A 23 -3.97 -3.16 15.87
CA SER A 23 -4.85 -4.06 16.61
C SER A 23 -4.94 -5.42 15.92
N VAL A 24 -5.01 -6.49 16.70
CA VAL A 24 -5.35 -7.83 16.24
C VAL A 24 -6.70 -8.22 16.84
N ILE A 25 -7.65 -8.57 16.00
CA ILE A 25 -9.02 -8.88 16.39
C ILE A 25 -9.38 -10.25 15.81
N PRO A 26 -9.87 -11.21 16.61
CA PRO A 26 -10.30 -12.50 16.10
C PRO A 26 -11.58 -12.35 15.28
N VAL A 27 -11.66 -13.10 14.20
CA VAL A 27 -12.88 -13.31 13.41
C VAL A 27 -13.50 -14.61 13.89
N LEU A 28 -14.76 -14.56 14.34
CA LEU A 28 -15.47 -15.70 14.89
C LEU A 28 -16.08 -16.58 13.77
N GLU A 29 -16.49 -17.79 14.09
CA GLU A 29 -17.04 -18.75 13.12
C GLU A 29 -18.27 -18.21 12.34
N ASP A 30 -19.03 -17.30 12.96
CA ASP A 30 -20.17 -16.64 12.30
C ASP A 30 -19.80 -15.41 11.45
N GLY A 31 -18.48 -15.11 11.33
CA GLY A 31 -17.94 -13.95 10.62
C GLY A 31 -17.98 -12.64 11.43
N SER A 32 -18.49 -12.64 12.65
CA SER A 32 -18.47 -11.48 13.52
C SER A 32 -17.07 -11.25 14.13
N LEU A 33 -16.81 -10.02 14.58
CA LEU A 33 -15.54 -9.69 15.23
C LEU A 33 -15.62 -9.94 16.74
N GLY A 34 -14.60 -10.62 17.27
CA GLY A 34 -14.42 -10.80 18.70
C GLY A 34 -13.88 -9.54 19.39
N LYS A 35 -13.52 -9.68 20.67
CA LYS A 35 -12.87 -8.60 21.42
C LYS A 35 -11.44 -8.40 20.95
N LEU A 36 -10.92 -7.16 21.14
CA LEU A 36 -9.50 -6.85 20.95
C LEU A 36 -8.65 -7.92 21.64
N HIS A 37 -7.78 -8.58 20.87
CA HIS A 37 -6.94 -9.67 21.33
C HIS A 37 -5.52 -9.20 21.62
N ASP A 38 -4.91 -8.46 20.67
CA ASP A 38 -3.56 -7.91 20.80
C ASP A 38 -3.50 -6.47 20.30
N LEU A 39 -2.58 -5.66 20.88
CA LEU A 39 -2.43 -4.25 20.55
C LEU A 39 -0.96 -3.84 20.62
N GLU A 40 -0.35 -3.66 19.46
CA GLU A 40 1.03 -3.21 19.34
C GLU A 40 1.12 -1.70 19.04
N PHE A 41 1.83 -0.96 19.88
CA PHE A 41 2.10 0.45 19.68
C PHE A 41 3.38 0.66 18.85
N ILE A 42 3.26 1.40 17.76
CA ILE A 42 4.39 1.81 16.93
C ILE A 42 4.83 3.19 17.40
N SER A 43 5.97 3.26 18.08
CA SER A 43 6.50 4.52 18.62
C SER A 43 6.77 5.54 17.50
N GLY A 44 6.41 6.81 17.72
CA GLY A 44 6.88 7.92 16.89
C GLY A 44 8.36 8.22 17.14
N ASN A 45 9.02 8.95 16.26
CA ASN A 45 10.45 9.23 16.35
C ASN A 45 10.80 10.45 17.24
N GLY A 46 9.82 11.16 17.75
CA GLY A 46 10.01 12.36 18.57
C GLY A 46 10.04 12.10 20.08
N GLY A 47 9.90 10.85 20.52
CA GLY A 47 9.84 10.48 21.94
C GLY A 47 8.43 10.17 22.45
N PRO A 48 8.24 10.08 23.77
CA PRO A 48 6.93 9.76 24.35
C PRO A 48 5.83 10.75 23.91
N GLY A 49 4.67 10.22 23.48
CA GLY A 49 3.54 11.00 23.01
C GLY A 49 3.55 11.35 21.50
N TYR A 50 4.63 11.05 20.78
CA TYR A 50 4.66 11.20 19.33
C TYR A 50 4.01 10.01 18.63
N ILE A 51 3.06 10.29 17.73
CA ILE A 51 2.29 9.28 17.01
C ILE A 51 3.00 8.95 15.69
N SER A 52 3.17 7.65 15.40
CA SER A 52 3.80 7.16 14.17
C SER A 52 2.91 7.29 12.92
N HIS A 53 1.60 7.36 13.10
CA HIS A 53 0.58 7.38 12.03
C HIS A 53 0.67 6.16 11.08
N PRO A 54 0.47 4.92 11.58
CA PRO A 54 0.42 3.74 10.73
C PRO A 54 -0.76 3.82 9.76
N HIS A 55 -0.51 3.57 8.48
CA HIS A 55 -1.51 3.79 7.44
C HIS A 55 -2.03 2.51 6.80
N GLN A 56 -1.24 1.45 6.80
CA GLN A 56 -1.60 0.16 6.23
C GLN A 56 -1.07 -0.98 7.11
N THR A 57 -1.75 -2.11 7.06
CA THR A 57 -1.22 -3.43 7.41
C THR A 57 -1.07 -4.23 6.14
N MET A 58 0.13 -4.76 5.84
CA MET A 58 0.39 -5.54 4.63
C MET A 58 1.16 -6.80 4.98
N LYS A 59 0.55 -7.96 4.75
CA LYS A 59 1.22 -9.25 4.91
C LYS A 59 2.12 -9.54 3.72
N ASP A 60 3.27 -10.16 3.99
CA ASP A 60 4.10 -10.73 2.94
C ASP A 60 3.43 -11.99 2.33
N ARG A 61 3.96 -12.51 1.24
CA ARG A 61 3.34 -13.66 0.55
C ARG A 61 3.44 -14.98 1.32
N SER A 62 4.38 -15.08 2.27
CA SER A 62 4.48 -16.26 3.15
C SER A 62 3.50 -16.23 4.33
N GLY A 63 2.89 -15.08 4.61
CA GLY A 63 2.02 -14.87 5.76
C GLY A 63 2.74 -14.67 7.09
N ARG A 64 4.08 -14.82 7.13
CA ARG A 64 4.86 -14.74 8.38
C ARG A 64 5.15 -13.33 8.86
N TRP A 65 5.06 -12.34 7.98
CA TRP A 65 5.45 -10.98 8.27
C TRP A 65 4.35 -10.00 7.96
N LEU A 66 4.14 -9.05 8.87
CA LEU A 66 3.26 -7.90 8.69
C LEU A 66 4.11 -6.64 8.57
N VAL A 67 4.06 -5.96 7.42
CA VAL A 67 4.72 -4.68 7.20
C VAL A 67 3.71 -3.55 7.40
N VAL A 68 4.07 -2.58 8.22
CA VAL A 68 3.22 -1.45 8.58
C VAL A 68 3.92 -0.14 8.22
N PRO A 69 3.60 0.46 7.06
CA PRO A 69 4.06 1.80 6.73
C PRO A 69 3.41 2.82 7.67
N SER A 70 4.25 3.68 8.24
CA SER A 70 3.87 4.73 9.18
C SER A 70 4.38 6.06 8.69
N GLN A 71 3.48 7.04 8.55
CA GLN A 71 3.78 8.32 7.91
C GLN A 71 4.71 9.22 8.73
N GLY A 72 4.66 9.15 10.07
CA GLY A 72 5.39 10.06 10.95
C GLY A 72 4.87 11.50 10.90
N ARG A 73 4.44 11.98 9.75
CA ARG A 73 3.92 13.33 9.49
C ARG A 73 4.83 14.42 10.07
N LEU A 74 4.27 15.47 10.65
CA LEU A 74 5.02 16.57 11.29
C LEU A 74 5.76 16.14 12.56
N GLN A 75 5.53 14.94 13.07
CA GLN A 75 6.05 14.42 14.32
C GLN A 75 7.26 13.49 14.15
N GLY A 76 7.87 13.45 12.98
CA GLY A 76 9.09 12.67 12.80
C GLY A 76 9.26 12.07 11.41
N VAL A 77 10.21 11.15 11.33
CA VAL A 77 10.53 10.43 10.11
C VAL A 77 9.59 9.24 9.97
N GLY A 78 8.98 9.08 8.80
CA GLY A 78 8.19 7.90 8.48
C GLY A 78 9.03 6.63 8.47
N LYS A 79 8.40 5.48 8.60
CA LYS A 79 9.08 4.19 8.65
C LYS A 79 8.20 3.04 8.19
N LEU A 80 8.83 1.92 7.87
CA LEU A 80 8.17 0.62 7.73
C LEU A 80 8.54 -0.21 8.95
N THR A 81 7.56 -0.55 9.78
CA THR A 81 7.74 -1.47 10.90
C THR A 81 7.35 -2.88 10.47
N VAL A 82 8.19 -3.85 10.75
CA VAL A 82 7.95 -5.26 10.41
C VAL A 82 7.70 -6.03 11.70
N PHE A 83 6.59 -6.74 11.73
CA PHE A 83 6.22 -7.66 12.79
C PHE A 83 6.29 -9.09 12.30
N ALA A 84 6.82 -9.99 13.12
CA ALA A 84 6.56 -11.41 12.97
C ALA A 84 5.13 -11.69 13.46
N ILE A 85 4.42 -12.51 12.68
CA ILE A 85 3.06 -12.94 13.00
C ILE A 85 3.12 -14.31 13.65
N ASP A 86 2.51 -14.47 14.81
CA ASP A 86 2.17 -15.77 15.39
C ASP A 86 0.68 -16.02 15.09
N GLU A 87 0.40 -16.78 14.04
CA GLU A 87 -0.98 -17.06 13.60
C GLU A 87 -1.74 -17.96 14.57
N GLU A 88 -1.06 -18.79 15.37
CA GLU A 88 -1.70 -19.65 16.36
C GLU A 88 -2.16 -18.84 17.58
N GLN A 89 -1.29 -17.94 18.04
CA GLN A 89 -1.56 -17.09 19.21
C GLN A 89 -2.28 -15.78 18.85
N GLY A 90 -2.37 -15.42 17.56
CA GLY A 90 -2.93 -14.13 17.14
C GLY A 90 -2.12 -12.95 17.65
N SER A 91 -0.81 -13.05 17.76
CA SER A 91 0.05 -12.00 18.33
C SER A 91 1.07 -11.49 17.31
N LEU A 92 1.52 -10.26 17.56
CA LEU A 92 2.53 -9.57 16.74
C LEU A 92 3.78 -9.31 17.59
N LYS A 93 4.95 -9.47 16.95
CA LYS A 93 6.23 -9.12 17.57
C LYS A 93 7.04 -8.24 16.62
N GLU A 94 7.34 -6.98 17.02
CA GLU A 94 8.24 -6.11 16.27
C GLU A 94 9.62 -6.76 16.13
N THR A 95 10.11 -6.86 14.89
CA THR A 95 11.39 -7.50 14.57
C THR A 95 12.34 -6.58 13.84
N PHE A 96 11.83 -5.64 13.05
CA PHE A 96 12.65 -4.79 12.22
C PHE A 96 11.98 -3.45 11.94
N ILE A 97 12.78 -2.39 11.82
CA ILE A 97 12.34 -1.06 11.42
C ILE A 97 13.22 -0.56 10.27
N GLN A 98 12.61 -0.31 9.12
CA GLN A 98 13.21 0.44 8.02
C GLN A 98 12.82 1.91 8.14
N LYS A 99 13.77 2.77 8.49
CA LYS A 99 13.53 4.22 8.52
C LYS A 99 13.36 4.76 7.10
N GLY A 100 12.36 5.60 6.91
CA GLY A 100 12.14 6.36 5.70
C GLY A 100 12.97 7.63 5.63
N ARG A 101 12.77 8.42 4.58
CA ARG A 101 13.33 9.78 4.48
C ARG A 101 12.46 10.78 5.23
N THR A 102 13.07 11.85 5.72
CA THR A 102 12.34 12.97 6.31
C THR A 102 11.33 13.54 5.30
N GLY A 103 10.07 13.66 5.72
CA GLY A 103 9.00 14.22 4.89
C GLY A 103 8.46 13.31 3.79
N ALA A 104 8.89 12.06 3.69
CA ALA A 104 8.38 11.13 2.66
C ALA A 104 6.96 10.65 2.95
N GLU A 105 6.65 10.33 4.21
CA GLU A 105 5.36 9.81 4.66
C GLU A 105 4.97 8.48 3.97
N PRO A 106 5.65 7.35 4.29
CA PRO A 106 5.28 6.03 3.78
C PRO A 106 3.81 5.72 4.06
N ARG A 107 3.08 5.30 3.02
CA ARG A 107 1.63 5.19 3.09
C ARG A 107 1.10 3.78 2.87
N HIS A 108 1.32 3.24 1.69
CA HIS A 108 0.93 1.88 1.31
C HIS A 108 2.13 1.14 0.71
N CYS A 109 2.16 -0.17 0.91
CA CYS A 109 3.13 -1.05 0.28
C CYS A 109 2.45 -2.29 -0.32
N VAL A 110 3.15 -2.93 -1.26
CA VAL A 110 2.76 -4.21 -1.85
C VAL A 110 3.98 -5.09 -1.99
N PHE A 111 3.78 -6.41 -1.86
CA PHE A 111 4.83 -7.38 -2.11
C PHE A 111 4.75 -7.91 -3.54
N HIS A 112 5.91 -8.05 -4.17
CA HIS A 112 6.04 -8.79 -5.41
C HIS A 112 5.51 -10.23 -5.24
N PRO A 113 4.84 -10.84 -6.24
CA PRO A 113 4.34 -12.21 -6.14
C PRO A 113 5.41 -13.24 -5.76
N GLY A 114 6.65 -13.04 -6.20
CA GLY A 114 7.81 -13.88 -5.83
C GLY A 114 8.37 -13.61 -4.43
N ASN A 115 7.78 -12.75 -3.63
CA ASN A 115 8.13 -12.40 -2.23
C ASN A 115 9.57 -11.91 -1.99
N LYS A 116 10.31 -11.56 -3.05
CA LYS A 116 11.70 -11.06 -2.94
C LYS A 116 11.80 -9.54 -2.81
N TYR A 117 10.74 -8.83 -3.17
CA TYR A 117 10.70 -7.38 -3.23
C TYR A 117 9.43 -6.84 -2.58
N CYS A 118 9.57 -5.67 -1.95
CA CYS A 118 8.46 -4.88 -1.42
C CYS A 118 8.55 -3.46 -2.01
N TYR A 119 7.43 -2.92 -2.45
CA TYR A 119 7.33 -1.57 -2.99
C TYR A 119 6.45 -0.72 -2.08
N CYS A 120 6.90 0.47 -1.73
CA CYS A 120 6.17 1.38 -0.86
C CYS A 120 5.99 2.75 -1.52
N VAL A 121 4.76 3.22 -1.59
CA VAL A 121 4.47 4.60 -2.01
C VAL A 121 4.59 5.54 -0.82
N ASN A 122 5.27 6.67 -1.04
CA ASN A 122 5.41 7.76 -0.09
C ASN A 122 4.45 8.89 -0.47
N GLU A 123 3.57 9.25 0.47
CA GLU A 123 2.46 10.18 0.19
C GLU A 123 2.94 11.60 -0.10
N LYS A 124 3.80 12.15 0.76
CA LYS A 124 4.09 13.57 0.78
C LYS A 124 5.06 14.01 -0.32
N ASP A 125 6.10 13.21 -0.56
CA ASP A 125 7.12 13.52 -1.57
C ASP A 125 6.86 12.85 -2.93
N SER A 126 5.73 12.12 -3.04
CA SER A 126 5.29 11.47 -4.29
C SER A 126 6.37 10.58 -4.91
N THR A 127 6.99 9.77 -4.07
CA THR A 127 7.99 8.79 -4.49
C THR A 127 7.53 7.36 -4.26
N VAL A 128 8.15 6.43 -4.98
CA VAL A 128 8.00 4.98 -4.79
C VAL A 128 9.37 4.41 -4.44
N ALA A 129 9.42 3.71 -3.32
CA ALA A 129 10.62 3.02 -2.85
C ALA A 129 10.50 1.52 -3.13
N ALA A 130 11.52 0.92 -3.77
CA ALA A 130 11.69 -0.52 -3.88
C ALA A 130 12.68 -1.00 -2.82
N TYR A 131 12.34 -2.11 -2.19
CA TYR A 131 13.16 -2.78 -1.17
C TYR A 131 13.42 -4.22 -1.58
N ASP A 132 14.67 -4.68 -1.39
CA ASP A 132 14.94 -6.12 -1.26
C ASP A 132 14.31 -6.61 0.04
N PHE A 133 13.64 -7.74 -0.01
CA PHE A 133 12.98 -8.36 1.15
C PHE A 133 13.59 -9.72 1.46
N ASP A 134 14.08 -9.88 2.69
CA ASP A 134 14.56 -11.17 3.18
C ASP A 134 13.41 -11.91 3.90
N GLU A 135 12.80 -12.83 3.21
CA GLU A 135 11.70 -13.65 3.72
C GLU A 135 12.05 -14.45 4.99
N LYS A 136 13.33 -14.74 5.23
CA LYS A 136 13.75 -15.52 6.41
C LYS A 136 13.77 -14.65 7.67
N THR A 137 14.11 -13.38 7.54
CA THR A 137 14.33 -12.47 8.68
C THR A 137 13.31 -11.32 8.75
N GLY A 138 12.49 -11.13 7.71
CA GLY A 138 11.56 -10.00 7.59
C GLY A 138 12.25 -8.66 7.29
N LYS A 139 13.56 -8.64 7.03
CA LYS A 139 14.30 -7.39 6.81
C LYS A 139 14.04 -6.80 5.43
N LEU A 140 13.95 -5.48 5.40
CA LEU A 140 13.84 -4.66 4.20
C LEU A 140 15.15 -3.88 4.00
N ALA A 141 15.67 -3.85 2.77
CA ALA A 141 16.83 -3.04 2.39
C ALA A 141 16.45 -2.13 1.21
N LEU A 142 16.52 -0.81 1.39
CA LEU A 142 16.21 0.15 0.32
C LEU A 142 17.15 -0.08 -0.87
N LYS A 143 16.55 -0.22 -2.04
CA LYS A 143 17.23 -0.53 -3.30
C LYS A 143 17.11 0.58 -4.32
N GLN A 144 15.91 1.11 -4.52
CA GLN A 144 15.63 2.13 -5.52
C GLN A 144 14.57 3.11 -5.01
N LEU A 145 14.64 4.35 -5.48
CA LEU A 145 13.65 5.38 -5.20
C LEU A 145 13.39 6.17 -6.49
N LEU A 146 12.14 6.22 -6.93
CA LEU A 146 11.71 6.97 -8.11
C LEU A 146 10.58 7.92 -7.76
N THR A 147 10.44 9.01 -8.52
CA THR A 147 9.24 9.87 -8.47
C THR A 147 8.04 9.16 -9.08
N SER A 148 6.84 9.37 -8.53
CA SER A 148 5.58 8.92 -9.13
C SER A 148 4.93 9.98 -10.03
N LEU A 149 5.60 11.10 -10.25
CA LEU A 149 5.12 12.20 -11.08
C LEU A 149 5.88 12.24 -12.41
N PRO A 150 5.25 12.76 -13.49
CA PRO A 150 5.97 13.03 -14.74
C PRO A 150 7.09 14.04 -14.54
N GLU A 151 8.16 13.95 -15.34
CA GLU A 151 9.33 14.83 -15.25
C GLU A 151 9.01 16.31 -15.51
N ASP A 152 7.98 16.59 -16.31
CA ASP A 152 7.54 17.94 -16.68
C ASP A 152 6.53 18.54 -15.69
N TYR A 153 6.18 17.83 -14.60
CA TYR A 153 5.26 18.31 -13.59
C TYR A 153 5.98 18.85 -12.35
N ALA A 154 5.76 20.12 -12.05
CA ALA A 154 6.39 20.82 -10.92
C ALA A 154 5.46 21.07 -9.72
N GLY A 155 4.25 20.50 -9.72
CA GLY A 155 3.27 20.64 -8.64
C GLY A 155 3.38 19.58 -7.56
N ASP A 156 2.54 19.71 -6.53
CA ASP A 156 2.36 18.69 -5.49
C ASP A 156 1.72 17.43 -6.06
N GLY A 157 2.21 16.26 -5.72
CA GLY A 157 1.66 14.98 -6.20
C GLY A 157 0.66 14.31 -5.25
N TRP A 158 1.01 14.20 -3.97
CA TRP A 158 0.28 13.43 -2.97
C TRP A 158 -0.04 12.01 -3.46
N ALA A 159 1.00 11.22 -3.68
CA ALA A 159 0.84 9.83 -4.05
C ALA A 159 0.00 9.08 -3.01
N SER A 160 -0.79 8.09 -3.44
CA SER A 160 -1.81 7.53 -2.58
C SER A 160 -1.78 6.00 -2.51
N ALA A 161 -2.32 5.32 -3.49
CA ALA A 161 -2.39 3.88 -3.52
C ALA A 161 -1.32 3.29 -4.44
N ILE A 162 -0.98 2.05 -4.18
CA ILE A 162 -0.04 1.25 -4.96
C ILE A 162 -0.63 -0.14 -5.12
N ASP A 163 -0.54 -0.70 -6.32
CA ASP A 163 -0.96 -2.07 -6.59
C ASP A 163 -0.03 -2.70 -7.63
N ILE A 164 0.09 -4.02 -7.63
CA ILE A 164 1.01 -4.77 -8.48
C ILE A 164 0.25 -5.80 -9.32
N HIS A 165 0.62 -5.93 -10.58
CA HIS A 165 0.06 -6.96 -11.45
C HIS A 165 0.26 -8.37 -10.85
N PRO A 166 -0.74 -9.27 -10.91
CA PRO A 166 -0.60 -10.63 -10.35
C PRO A 166 0.60 -11.42 -10.87
N GLU A 167 1.05 -11.18 -12.09
CA GLU A 167 2.26 -11.78 -12.67
C GLU A 167 3.56 -11.08 -12.25
N GLY A 168 3.49 -9.95 -11.54
CA GLY A 168 4.65 -9.27 -10.97
C GLY A 168 5.44 -8.36 -11.91
N HIS A 169 5.04 -8.20 -13.17
CA HIS A 169 5.82 -7.44 -14.16
C HIS A 169 5.50 -5.93 -14.22
N THR A 170 4.44 -5.48 -13.52
CA THR A 170 4.02 -4.08 -13.57
C THR A 170 3.48 -3.58 -12.23
N LEU A 171 3.83 -2.35 -11.88
CA LEU A 171 3.42 -1.65 -10.67
C LEU A 171 2.66 -0.38 -11.03
N TYR A 172 1.58 -0.09 -10.29
CA TYR A 172 0.70 1.05 -10.50
C TYR A 172 0.61 1.91 -9.26
N VAL A 173 0.70 3.24 -9.42
CA VAL A 173 0.69 4.19 -8.33
C VAL A 173 -0.21 5.38 -8.66
N SER A 174 -1.15 5.71 -7.78
CA SER A 174 -2.03 6.87 -7.96
C SER A 174 -1.46 8.13 -7.33
N ASN A 175 -1.69 9.29 -7.97
CA ASN A 175 -1.27 10.63 -7.56
C ASN A 175 -2.49 11.54 -7.44
N ARG A 176 -2.86 11.92 -6.21
CA ARG A 176 -4.13 12.63 -5.94
C ARG A 176 -4.19 14.04 -6.49
N LYS A 177 -3.11 14.83 -6.40
CA LYS A 177 -3.10 16.22 -6.90
C LYS A 177 -2.77 16.33 -8.39
N HIS A 178 -2.14 15.31 -8.94
CA HIS A 178 -1.92 15.20 -10.37
C HIS A 178 -3.03 14.44 -11.09
N ASP A 179 -3.99 13.86 -10.36
CA ASP A 179 -5.13 13.09 -10.88
C ASP A 179 -4.71 12.04 -11.91
N SER A 180 -3.69 11.26 -11.56
CA SER A 180 -3.09 10.30 -12.50
C SER A 180 -2.71 8.98 -11.84
N ILE A 181 -2.42 8.02 -12.70
CA ILE A 181 -1.77 6.76 -12.36
C ILE A 181 -0.43 6.71 -13.09
N THR A 182 0.63 6.44 -12.35
CA THR A 182 1.96 6.15 -12.90
C THR A 182 2.17 4.65 -12.96
N VAL A 183 2.71 4.18 -14.07
CA VAL A 183 2.96 2.77 -14.35
C VAL A 183 4.46 2.55 -14.47
N TYR A 184 4.94 1.52 -13.77
CA TYR A 184 6.34 1.08 -13.86
C TYR A 184 6.39 -0.36 -14.33
N HIS A 185 7.29 -0.64 -15.27
CA HIS A 185 7.74 -2.00 -15.52
C HIS A 185 8.67 -2.46 -14.40
N LEU A 186 8.54 -3.71 -13.98
CA LEU A 186 9.39 -4.35 -12.98
C LEU A 186 10.29 -5.37 -13.64
N ASP A 187 11.60 -5.22 -13.45
CA ASP A 187 12.58 -6.22 -13.88
C ASP A 187 12.49 -7.46 -12.98
N GLU A 188 12.19 -8.60 -13.53
CA GLU A 188 11.94 -9.84 -12.80
C GLU A 188 13.16 -10.31 -11.99
N ALA A 189 14.36 -10.12 -12.51
CA ALA A 189 15.59 -10.59 -11.88
C ALA A 189 16.03 -9.70 -10.72
N THR A 190 15.82 -8.38 -10.87
CA THR A 190 16.33 -7.38 -9.93
C THR A 190 15.25 -6.67 -9.12
N GLY A 191 13.97 -6.75 -9.52
CA GLY A 191 12.89 -5.99 -8.91
C GLY A 191 12.97 -4.47 -9.13
N ASN A 192 13.87 -4.00 -10.01
CA ASN A 192 14.01 -2.58 -10.30
C ASN A 192 12.82 -2.06 -11.11
N MET A 193 12.40 -0.85 -10.77
CA MET A 193 11.32 -0.14 -11.45
C MET A 193 11.86 0.67 -12.62
N THR A 194 11.16 0.64 -13.76
CA THR A 194 11.37 1.55 -14.89
C THR A 194 10.05 2.22 -15.23
N TYR A 195 10.02 3.56 -15.24
CA TYR A 195 8.84 4.33 -15.65
C TYR A 195 8.47 4.02 -17.10
N ILE A 196 7.19 3.73 -17.35
CA ILE A 196 6.70 3.47 -18.71
C ILE A 196 5.49 4.32 -19.10
N GLN A 197 4.68 4.80 -18.14
CA GLN A 197 3.49 5.59 -18.45
C GLN A 197 3.07 6.47 -17.26
N ASN A 198 2.46 7.63 -17.56
CA ASN A 198 1.55 8.33 -16.67
C ASN A 198 0.25 8.63 -17.43
N ILE A 199 -0.89 8.30 -16.84
CA ILE A 199 -2.20 8.50 -17.45
C ILE A 199 -3.16 9.18 -16.47
N LYS A 200 -3.93 10.16 -16.95
CA LYS A 200 -4.96 10.82 -16.15
C LYS A 200 -6.09 9.84 -15.81
N THR A 201 -6.63 9.94 -14.59
CA THR A 201 -7.73 9.06 -14.15
C THR A 201 -9.08 9.46 -14.72
N GLY A 202 -9.18 10.64 -15.31
CA GLY A 202 -10.45 11.17 -15.80
C GLY A 202 -11.43 11.56 -14.68
N GLY A 203 -10.94 11.66 -13.45
CA GLY A 203 -11.62 12.14 -12.26
C GLY A 203 -10.64 12.91 -11.38
N GLU A 204 -11.06 13.31 -10.18
CA GLU A 204 -10.29 14.12 -9.24
C GLU A 204 -9.95 13.32 -7.98
N GLN A 205 -8.71 13.44 -7.54
CA GLN A 205 -8.18 12.85 -6.31
C GLN A 205 -8.31 11.30 -6.26
N PRO A 206 -7.59 10.55 -7.15
CA PRO A 206 -7.59 9.09 -7.13
C PRO A 206 -6.94 8.56 -5.84
N ARG A 207 -7.76 8.41 -4.81
CA ARG A 207 -7.32 8.00 -3.47
C ARG A 207 -6.99 6.51 -3.37
N PHE A 208 -7.66 5.69 -4.18
CA PHE A 208 -7.48 4.26 -4.20
C PHE A 208 -7.47 3.73 -5.64
N ILE A 209 -6.62 2.75 -5.89
CA ILE A 209 -6.62 1.96 -7.12
C ILE A 209 -6.59 0.49 -6.75
N THR A 210 -7.15 -0.36 -7.58
CA THR A 210 -7.02 -1.81 -7.43
C THR A 210 -7.15 -2.50 -8.79
N LEU A 211 -6.42 -3.60 -8.94
CA LEU A 211 -6.58 -4.50 -10.07
C LEU A 211 -7.70 -5.50 -9.79
N ASN A 212 -8.37 -5.96 -10.86
CA ASN A 212 -9.20 -7.15 -10.73
C ASN A 212 -8.31 -8.40 -10.54
N PRO A 213 -8.85 -9.48 -9.96
CA PRO A 213 -8.05 -10.68 -9.67
C PRO A 213 -7.31 -11.26 -10.88
N GLU A 214 -7.89 -11.12 -12.08
CA GLU A 214 -7.31 -11.62 -13.34
C GLU A 214 -6.21 -10.71 -13.91
N GLY A 215 -5.96 -9.54 -13.32
CA GLY A 215 -4.95 -8.59 -13.81
C GLY A 215 -5.27 -7.93 -15.16
N THR A 216 -6.52 -7.99 -15.61
CA THR A 216 -6.93 -7.45 -16.92
C THR A 216 -7.48 -6.03 -16.86
N ARG A 217 -7.83 -5.55 -15.67
CA ARG A 217 -8.42 -4.24 -15.43
C ARG A 217 -7.88 -3.59 -14.18
N LEU A 218 -7.79 -2.26 -14.22
CA LEU A 218 -7.53 -1.43 -13.06
C LEU A 218 -8.71 -0.49 -12.85
N LEU A 219 -9.16 -0.35 -11.61
CA LEU A 219 -10.16 0.61 -11.18
C LEU A 219 -9.52 1.72 -10.36
N ALA A 220 -9.86 2.98 -10.64
CA ALA A 220 -9.43 4.15 -9.89
C ALA A 220 -10.64 4.82 -9.20
N ALA A 221 -10.57 4.88 -7.87
CA ALA A 221 -11.56 5.56 -7.03
C ALA A 221 -11.18 7.02 -6.86
N ASN A 222 -11.89 7.91 -7.54
CA ASN A 222 -11.67 9.35 -7.57
C ASN A 222 -12.55 10.02 -6.51
N GLU A 223 -11.95 10.30 -5.34
CA GLU A 223 -12.67 10.72 -4.12
C GLU A 223 -13.47 12.00 -4.31
N LEU A 224 -12.90 13.03 -4.97
CA LEU A 224 -13.52 14.36 -5.07
C LEU A 224 -14.46 14.52 -6.27
N SER A 225 -14.34 13.67 -7.27
CA SER A 225 -15.26 13.69 -8.42
C SER A 225 -16.35 12.63 -8.36
N ASP A 226 -16.49 11.93 -7.22
CA ASP A 226 -17.55 10.94 -6.96
C ASP A 226 -17.64 9.86 -8.04
N THR A 227 -16.48 9.39 -8.55
CA THR A 227 -16.44 8.42 -9.65
C THR A 227 -15.44 7.30 -9.42
N ILE A 228 -15.74 6.14 -9.98
CA ILE A 228 -14.79 5.07 -10.24
C ILE A 228 -14.59 4.97 -11.73
N THR A 229 -13.34 5.11 -12.20
CA THR A 229 -12.97 4.94 -13.61
C THR A 229 -12.30 3.61 -13.84
N ALA A 230 -12.52 3.00 -15.02
CA ALA A 230 -11.99 1.70 -15.35
C ALA A 230 -11.00 1.78 -16.53
N PHE A 231 -9.85 1.14 -16.35
CA PHE A 231 -8.80 1.01 -17.35
C PHE A 231 -8.64 -0.45 -17.78
N GLU A 232 -8.37 -0.67 -19.06
CA GLU A 232 -7.88 -1.93 -19.59
C GLU A 232 -6.35 -2.00 -19.38
N ILE A 233 -5.83 -3.12 -18.91
CA ILE A 233 -4.40 -3.37 -18.82
C ILE A 233 -3.96 -4.05 -20.10
N LEU A 234 -3.03 -3.43 -20.82
CA LEU A 234 -2.48 -3.94 -22.06
C LEU A 234 -1.36 -4.96 -21.80
N LYS A 235 -0.95 -5.70 -22.83
CA LYS A 235 0.06 -6.75 -22.71
C LYS A 235 1.43 -6.26 -22.21
N ASP A 236 1.77 -5.00 -22.43
CA ASP A 236 2.99 -4.37 -21.95
C ASP A 236 2.84 -3.76 -20.55
N GLY A 237 1.69 -3.97 -19.90
CA GLY A 237 1.34 -3.45 -18.59
C GLY A 237 0.82 -2.01 -18.61
N THR A 238 0.84 -1.30 -19.74
CA THR A 238 0.29 0.05 -19.82
C THR A 238 -1.23 0.06 -19.70
N LEU A 239 -1.78 1.21 -19.32
CA LEU A 239 -3.21 1.41 -19.11
C LEU A 239 -3.82 2.12 -20.31
N LYS A 240 -5.02 1.66 -20.70
CA LYS A 240 -5.88 2.30 -21.69
C LYS A 240 -7.22 2.66 -21.05
N ASP A 241 -7.60 3.92 -21.15
CA ASP A 241 -8.92 4.36 -20.68
C ASP A 241 -10.01 3.66 -21.48
N THR A 242 -10.95 3.06 -20.76
CA THR A 242 -12.11 2.37 -21.38
C THR A 242 -13.28 3.32 -21.64
N GLY A 243 -13.22 4.56 -21.17
CA GLY A 243 -14.33 5.51 -21.14
C GLY A 243 -15.45 5.12 -20.14
N ARG A 244 -15.29 4.03 -19.38
CA ARG A 244 -16.30 3.57 -18.41
C ARG A 244 -16.10 4.26 -17.07
N LYS A 245 -17.17 4.86 -16.56
CA LYS A 245 -17.24 5.49 -15.25
C LYS A 245 -18.46 5.02 -14.49
N ILE A 246 -18.30 4.83 -13.18
CA ILE A 246 -19.39 4.54 -12.24
C ILE A 246 -19.48 5.75 -11.32
N ALA A 247 -20.68 6.34 -11.20
CA ALA A 247 -20.94 7.38 -10.22
C ALA A 247 -21.19 6.75 -8.85
N THR A 248 -20.51 7.25 -7.83
CA THR A 248 -20.64 6.80 -6.44
C THR A 248 -20.09 7.88 -5.51
N GLU A 249 -20.66 8.05 -4.33
CA GLU A 249 -20.26 9.11 -3.41
C GLU A 249 -18.88 8.82 -2.79
N SER A 250 -17.94 9.76 -2.95
CA SER A 250 -16.61 9.82 -2.30
C SER A 250 -15.90 8.45 -2.15
N PRO A 251 -15.62 7.73 -3.25
CA PRO A 251 -15.05 6.39 -3.18
C PRO A 251 -13.59 6.44 -2.70
N VAL A 252 -13.28 5.70 -1.64
CA VAL A 252 -11.95 5.68 -1.01
C VAL A 252 -11.35 4.28 -0.89
N CYS A 253 -12.14 3.26 -1.20
CA CYS A 253 -11.73 1.86 -1.19
C CYS A 253 -12.64 1.03 -2.10
N ILE A 254 -12.07 0.02 -2.76
CA ILE A 254 -12.79 -0.99 -3.55
C ILE A 254 -12.29 -2.35 -3.07
N ALA A 255 -13.21 -3.25 -2.76
CA ALA A 255 -12.90 -4.62 -2.39
C ALA A 255 -13.52 -5.58 -3.40
N TRP A 256 -12.77 -6.59 -3.78
CA TRP A 256 -13.24 -7.67 -4.63
C TRP A 256 -13.82 -8.79 -3.76
N LYS A 257 -14.98 -9.31 -4.14
CA LYS A 257 -15.50 -10.53 -3.56
C LYS A 257 -14.99 -11.71 -4.38
N THR A 258 -14.23 -12.58 -3.76
CA THR A 258 -13.93 -13.91 -4.32
C THR A 258 -15.16 -14.79 -4.18
N CYS A 259 -15.64 -15.32 -5.29
CA CYS A 259 -16.78 -16.26 -5.32
C CYS A 259 -16.27 -17.69 -5.17
#